data_fbb08c66af4970902877d634fa7a0367
#
_entry.id   fbb08c66af4970902877d634fa7a0367
#
_cell.length_a   1.000
_cell.length_b   1.000
_cell.length_c   1.000
_cell.angle_alpha   90.00
_cell.angle_beta   90.00
_cell.angle_gamma   90.00
#
_symmetry.space_group_name_H-M   'P 1'
#
loop_
_entity.id
_entity.type
_entity.pdbx_description
1 polymer ?
#
loop_
_entity_poly.entity_id
_entity_poly.type
_entity_poly.pdbx_seq_one_letter_code
_entity_poly.pdbx_strand_id
1 'polypeptide(L)'
;KGLGAGAKPEIGEKAAEESRDELAEIVKDADMVFVTCGMGGGTGTGAAPVVAKIAKDMGKLTVGIVTKPFNFEGKIRMKNALGGIEKLKECVDTLIVIPNDKLLAICDRRTTMPEALKKADEVLQQGVQGITDLINTPALINLDFADVVTVMKDKGIAHIGIGEGKGDEKCIDAVKQAITSPLLETSIDGATHVIINVSGEVSLIEANEA
;
A
#
# COMPACT_ATOMS: atom_id res chain seq x y z
N LYS A 1 -9.23 13.78 -21.99
CA LYS A 1 -8.92 13.72 -23.44
C LYS A 1 -8.37 12.34 -23.85
N GLY A 2 -8.37 11.33 -23.00
CA GLY A 2 -7.98 9.95 -23.32
C GLY A 2 -6.49 9.71 -23.60
N LEU A 3 -5.63 10.68 -23.33
CA LEU A 3 -4.18 10.58 -23.51
C LEU A 3 -3.48 10.50 -22.15
N GLY A 4 -2.39 9.73 -22.08
CA GLY A 4 -1.54 9.67 -20.90
C GLY A 4 -0.79 10.99 -20.65
N ALA A 5 -0.28 11.18 -19.43
CA ALA A 5 0.42 12.40 -19.02
C ALA A 5 1.88 12.52 -19.54
N GLY A 6 2.34 11.60 -20.39
CA GLY A 6 3.67 11.65 -21.01
C GLY A 6 4.83 11.70 -20.02
N ALA A 7 4.75 10.95 -18.93
CA ALA A 7 5.73 10.91 -17.82
C ALA A 7 5.96 12.28 -17.14
N LYS A 8 5.00 13.19 -17.23
CA LYS A 8 5.03 14.52 -16.61
C LYS A 8 3.98 14.58 -15.48
N PRO A 9 4.37 14.52 -14.22
CA PRO A 9 3.44 14.53 -13.07
C PRO A 9 2.53 15.77 -13.05
N GLU A 10 3.03 16.93 -13.50
CA GLU A 10 2.28 18.18 -13.52
C GLU A 10 1.05 18.12 -14.45
N ILE A 11 1.12 17.29 -15.51
CA ILE A 11 -0.02 17.07 -16.41
C ILE A 11 -1.07 16.17 -15.75
N GLY A 12 -0.62 15.12 -15.03
CA GLY A 12 -1.50 14.27 -14.26
C GLY A 12 -2.22 15.01 -13.12
N GLU A 13 -1.49 15.85 -12.40
CA GLU A 13 -2.01 16.73 -11.36
C GLU A 13 -3.11 17.67 -11.91
N LYS A 14 -2.81 18.39 -12.98
CA LYS A 14 -3.79 19.29 -13.64
C LYS A 14 -5.03 18.55 -14.14
N ALA A 15 -4.85 17.36 -14.72
CA ALA A 15 -5.99 16.58 -15.20
C ALA A 15 -6.91 16.13 -14.06
N ALA A 16 -6.35 15.77 -12.90
CA ALA A 16 -7.13 15.42 -11.72
C ALA A 16 -7.82 16.65 -11.11
N GLU A 17 -7.15 17.80 -11.07
CA GLU A 17 -7.77 19.05 -10.61
C GLU A 17 -8.92 19.51 -11.51
N GLU A 18 -8.82 19.33 -12.84
CA GLU A 18 -9.91 19.62 -13.77
C GLU A 18 -11.17 18.76 -13.51
N SER A 19 -11.01 17.56 -12.96
CA SER A 19 -12.10 16.62 -12.63
C SER A 19 -12.41 16.55 -11.13
N ARG A 20 -12.03 17.57 -10.37
CA ARG A 20 -12.12 17.57 -8.90
C ARG A 20 -13.52 17.28 -8.38
N ASP A 21 -14.52 17.90 -8.96
CA ASP A 21 -15.92 17.73 -8.54
C ASP A 21 -16.44 16.31 -8.83
N GLU A 22 -16.06 15.75 -9.97
CA GLU A 22 -16.40 14.36 -10.33
C GLU A 22 -15.73 13.36 -9.38
N LEU A 23 -14.45 13.60 -9.04
CA LEU A 23 -13.71 12.78 -8.08
C LEU A 23 -14.31 12.87 -6.68
N ALA A 24 -14.71 14.06 -6.24
CA ALA A 24 -15.38 14.27 -4.96
C ALA A 24 -16.71 13.50 -4.88
N GLU A 25 -17.51 13.50 -5.95
CA GLU A 25 -18.78 12.76 -6.00
C GLU A 25 -18.55 11.24 -5.90
N ILE A 26 -17.49 10.70 -6.53
CA ILE A 26 -17.14 9.27 -6.45
C ILE A 26 -16.80 8.84 -5.02
N VAL A 27 -16.09 9.65 -4.25
CA VAL A 27 -15.64 9.27 -2.90
C VAL A 27 -16.62 9.68 -1.80
N LYS A 28 -17.68 10.38 -2.13
CA LYS A 28 -18.63 10.99 -1.20
C LYS A 28 -19.24 10.01 -0.19
N ASP A 29 -19.68 8.85 -0.65
CA ASP A 29 -20.37 7.86 0.17
C ASP A 29 -19.42 6.78 0.75
N ALA A 30 -18.12 6.94 0.56
CA ALA A 30 -17.12 6.03 1.12
C ALA A 30 -16.75 6.43 2.56
N ASP A 31 -16.50 5.46 3.42
CA ASP A 31 -15.91 5.67 4.75
C ASP A 31 -14.38 5.66 4.69
N MET A 32 -13.83 4.89 3.75
CA MET A 32 -12.40 4.72 3.52
C MET A 32 -12.07 4.75 2.03
N VAL A 33 -10.94 5.37 1.69
CA VAL A 33 -10.47 5.49 0.31
C VAL A 33 -9.04 4.98 0.20
N PHE A 34 -8.83 3.99 -0.65
CA PHE A 34 -7.50 3.55 -1.04
C PHE A 34 -7.07 4.27 -2.31
N VAL A 35 -5.89 4.88 -2.26
CA VAL A 35 -5.25 5.49 -3.41
C VAL A 35 -4.02 4.66 -3.77
N THR A 36 -4.09 3.96 -4.91
CA THR A 36 -3.03 3.05 -5.33
C THR A 36 -2.53 3.37 -6.72
N CYS A 37 -1.21 3.37 -6.89
CA CYS A 37 -0.57 3.52 -8.20
C CYS A 37 0.91 3.15 -8.17
N GLY A 38 1.47 2.90 -9.34
CA GLY A 38 2.93 2.89 -9.55
C GLY A 38 3.44 4.33 -9.69
N MET A 39 4.33 4.74 -8.78
CA MET A 39 4.96 6.05 -8.81
C MET A 39 6.06 6.15 -9.89
N GLY A 40 6.32 7.35 -10.36
CA GLY A 40 7.37 7.66 -11.33
C GLY A 40 6.86 7.98 -12.74
N GLY A 41 5.63 7.59 -13.07
CA GLY A 41 4.94 8.02 -14.28
C GLY A 41 4.34 9.42 -14.16
N GLY A 42 3.56 9.83 -15.14
CA GLY A 42 2.89 11.13 -15.11
C GLY A 42 1.53 11.08 -14.44
N THR A 43 0.68 10.12 -14.79
CA THR A 43 -0.72 10.05 -14.33
C THR A 43 -0.79 9.73 -12.83
N GLY A 44 -0.32 8.55 -12.41
CA GLY A 44 -0.38 8.12 -11.01
C GLY A 44 0.35 9.08 -10.08
N THR A 45 1.58 9.45 -10.43
CA THR A 45 2.41 10.35 -9.62
C THR A 45 1.77 11.73 -9.39
N GLY A 46 1.11 12.27 -10.43
CA GLY A 46 0.48 13.59 -10.35
C GLY A 46 -0.94 13.57 -9.77
N ALA A 47 -1.76 12.59 -10.17
CA ALA A 47 -3.16 12.54 -9.78
C ALA A 47 -3.39 11.97 -8.37
N ALA A 48 -2.56 11.01 -7.91
CA ALA A 48 -2.76 10.37 -6.62
C ALA A 48 -2.82 11.35 -5.44
N PRO A 49 -1.91 12.36 -5.32
CA PRO A 49 -2.01 13.35 -4.26
C PRO A 49 -3.30 14.16 -4.30
N VAL A 50 -3.80 14.50 -5.50
CA VAL A 50 -5.04 15.26 -5.68
C VAL A 50 -6.24 14.46 -5.19
N VAL A 51 -6.36 13.20 -5.63
CA VAL A 51 -7.44 12.31 -5.21
C VAL A 51 -7.41 12.07 -3.71
N ALA A 52 -6.23 11.81 -3.17
CA ALA A 52 -6.03 11.61 -1.73
C ALA A 52 -6.46 12.84 -0.93
N LYS A 53 -6.06 14.02 -1.38
CA LYS A 53 -6.44 15.28 -0.72
C LYS A 53 -7.95 15.50 -0.73
N ILE A 54 -8.62 15.24 -1.85
CA ILE A 54 -10.08 15.33 -1.94
C ILE A 54 -10.74 14.42 -0.90
N ALA A 55 -10.32 13.15 -0.82
CA ALA A 55 -10.87 12.20 0.12
C ALA A 55 -10.62 12.63 1.58
N LYS A 56 -9.39 13.05 1.91
CA LYS A 56 -9.02 13.50 3.25
C LYS A 56 -9.76 14.78 3.66
N ASP A 57 -9.89 15.77 2.76
CA ASP A 57 -10.63 17.00 3.00
C ASP A 57 -12.14 16.74 3.26
N MET A 58 -12.67 15.64 2.72
CA MET A 58 -14.03 15.16 2.97
C MET A 58 -14.16 14.29 4.24
N GLY A 59 -13.08 14.18 5.01
CA GLY A 59 -13.06 13.45 6.28
C GLY A 59 -13.01 11.92 6.14
N LYS A 60 -12.69 11.41 4.94
CA LYS A 60 -12.57 9.96 4.70
C LYS A 60 -11.22 9.46 5.19
N LEU A 61 -11.18 8.26 5.79
CA LEU A 61 -9.91 7.60 6.09
C LEU A 61 -9.20 7.31 4.77
N THR A 62 -8.05 7.96 4.55
CA THR A 62 -7.35 7.91 3.26
C THR A 62 -6.03 7.18 3.41
N VAL A 63 -5.90 6.06 2.72
CA VAL A 63 -4.70 5.21 2.74
C VAL A 63 -4.07 5.16 1.35
N GLY A 64 -2.81 5.57 1.28
CA GLY A 64 -1.99 5.44 0.08
C GLY A 64 -1.21 4.13 0.07
N ILE A 65 -1.29 3.35 -1.00
CA ILE A 65 -0.45 2.16 -1.20
C ILE A 65 0.18 2.28 -2.58
N VAL A 66 1.48 2.54 -2.64
CA VAL A 66 2.15 2.86 -3.90
C VAL A 66 3.48 2.12 -4.04
N THR A 67 3.92 1.93 -5.29
CA THR A 67 5.23 1.33 -5.56
C THR A 67 6.24 2.36 -6.00
N LYS A 68 7.51 2.19 -5.60
CA LYS A 68 8.66 2.84 -6.23
C LYS A 68 9.08 2.06 -7.47
N PRO A 69 9.45 2.73 -8.56
CA PRO A 69 9.91 2.04 -9.77
C PRO A 69 11.18 1.22 -9.51
N PHE A 70 11.41 0.23 -10.35
CA PHE A 70 12.69 -0.48 -10.39
C PHE A 70 13.83 0.46 -10.82
N ASN A 71 15.05 0.22 -10.36
CA ASN A 71 16.23 1.01 -10.73
C ASN A 71 16.50 0.99 -12.24
N PHE A 72 16.19 -0.12 -12.93
CA PHE A 72 16.35 -0.20 -14.38
C PHE A 72 15.38 0.70 -15.18
N GLU A 73 14.30 1.18 -14.55
CA GLU A 73 13.35 2.11 -15.19
C GLU A 73 13.93 3.53 -15.34
N GLY A 74 15.03 3.81 -14.70
CA GLY A 74 15.83 5.02 -14.90
C GLY A 74 15.65 6.10 -13.83
N LYS A 75 16.69 6.94 -13.72
CA LYS A 75 16.82 7.96 -12.66
C LYS A 75 15.72 9.03 -12.69
N ILE A 76 15.22 9.38 -13.88
CA ILE A 76 14.16 10.40 -14.03
C ILE A 76 12.86 9.86 -13.42
N ARG A 77 12.55 8.59 -13.69
CA ARG A 77 11.36 7.94 -13.16
C ARG A 77 11.42 7.82 -11.64
N MET A 78 12.57 7.45 -11.09
CA MET A 78 12.80 7.42 -9.65
C MET A 78 12.66 8.82 -9.02
N LYS A 79 13.23 9.86 -9.64
CA LYS A 79 13.08 11.25 -9.15
C LYS A 79 11.63 11.70 -9.11
N ASN A 80 10.86 11.42 -10.17
CA ASN A 80 9.43 11.71 -10.20
C ASN A 80 8.69 10.96 -9.10
N ALA A 81 9.01 9.67 -8.89
CA ALA A 81 8.41 8.84 -7.86
C ALA A 81 8.62 9.43 -6.45
N LEU A 82 9.85 9.78 -6.11
CA LEU A 82 10.17 10.37 -4.81
C LEU A 82 9.42 11.69 -4.58
N GLY A 83 9.38 12.58 -5.58
CA GLY A 83 8.61 13.82 -5.48
C GLY A 83 7.11 13.62 -5.33
N GLY A 84 6.55 12.58 -6.00
CA GLY A 84 5.13 12.22 -5.86
C GLY A 84 4.81 11.59 -4.50
N ILE A 85 5.70 10.76 -3.97
CA ILE A 85 5.57 10.14 -2.64
C ILE A 85 5.55 11.20 -1.55
N GLU A 86 6.45 12.19 -1.59
CA GLU A 86 6.46 13.29 -0.62
C GLU A 86 5.15 14.09 -0.65
N LYS A 87 4.64 14.43 -1.84
CA LYS A 87 3.34 15.10 -1.97
C LYS A 87 2.18 14.24 -1.45
N LEU A 88 2.19 12.94 -1.77
CA LEU A 88 1.13 12.03 -1.36
C LEU A 88 1.10 11.84 0.16
N LYS A 89 2.27 11.77 0.79
CA LYS A 89 2.43 11.65 2.24
C LYS A 89 1.68 12.74 3.03
N GLU A 90 1.65 13.96 2.51
CA GLU A 90 0.93 15.07 3.14
C GLU A 90 -0.59 14.98 2.95
N CYS A 91 -1.03 14.20 1.95
CA CYS A 91 -2.43 14.11 1.54
C CYS A 91 -3.16 12.85 2.04
N VAL A 92 -2.46 11.93 2.69
CA VAL A 92 -3.04 10.68 3.23
C VAL A 92 -2.94 10.61 4.75
N ASP A 93 -3.71 9.73 5.37
CA ASP A 93 -3.59 9.40 6.80
C ASP A 93 -2.47 8.39 7.03
N THR A 94 -2.38 7.41 6.15
CA THR A 94 -1.36 6.35 6.17
C THR A 94 -0.83 6.13 4.76
N LEU A 95 0.49 6.03 4.62
CA LEU A 95 1.17 5.76 3.36
C LEU A 95 2.03 4.52 3.47
N ILE A 96 1.74 3.54 2.62
CA ILE A 96 2.56 2.33 2.43
C ILE A 96 3.31 2.48 1.11
N VAL A 97 4.63 2.41 1.16
CA VAL A 97 5.49 2.49 -0.02
C VAL A 97 6.21 1.16 -0.22
N ILE A 98 6.02 0.56 -1.38
CA ILE A 98 6.60 -0.73 -1.75
C ILE A 98 7.74 -0.49 -2.74
N PRO A 99 9.00 -0.74 -2.37
CA PRO A 99 10.12 -0.59 -3.29
C PRO A 99 10.20 -1.80 -4.22
N ASN A 100 9.96 -1.61 -5.53
CA ASN A 100 9.99 -2.70 -6.50
C ASN A 100 11.33 -3.45 -6.53
N ASP A 101 12.45 -2.78 -6.29
CA ASP A 101 13.76 -3.43 -6.22
C ASP A 101 13.85 -4.52 -5.14
N LYS A 102 13.10 -4.35 -4.04
CA LYS A 102 13.02 -5.36 -2.98
C LYS A 102 12.28 -6.63 -3.43
N LEU A 103 11.37 -6.51 -4.39
CA LEU A 103 10.71 -7.66 -4.99
C LEU A 103 11.68 -8.56 -5.74
N LEU A 104 12.77 -8.00 -6.30
CA LEU A 104 13.80 -8.80 -6.96
C LEU A 104 14.51 -9.76 -6.01
N ALA A 105 14.55 -9.45 -4.71
CA ALA A 105 15.17 -10.32 -3.71
C ALA A 105 14.35 -11.60 -3.46
N ILE A 106 13.05 -11.57 -3.74
CA ILE A 106 12.13 -12.72 -3.60
C ILE A 106 11.81 -13.38 -4.94
N CYS A 107 12.34 -12.86 -6.04
CA CYS A 107 12.19 -13.41 -7.38
C CYS A 107 13.30 -14.41 -7.71
N ASP A 108 12.98 -15.43 -8.51
CA ASP A 108 13.99 -16.35 -9.08
C ASP A 108 14.85 -15.57 -10.10
N ARG A 109 16.11 -16.01 -10.28
CA ARG A 109 17.03 -15.47 -11.30
C ARG A 109 16.50 -15.60 -12.73
N ARG A 110 15.51 -16.46 -12.95
CA ARG A 110 14.84 -16.67 -14.25
C ARG A 110 13.62 -15.80 -14.45
N THR A 111 13.21 -15.03 -13.43
CA THR A 111 12.04 -14.14 -13.49
C THR A 111 12.20 -13.11 -14.58
N THR A 112 11.27 -13.07 -15.50
CA THR A 112 11.24 -12.11 -16.60
C THR A 112 10.75 -10.72 -16.12
N MET A 113 11.03 -9.68 -16.89
CA MET A 113 10.56 -8.32 -16.57
C MET A 113 9.02 -8.23 -16.43
N PRO A 114 8.20 -8.83 -17.32
CA PRO A 114 6.75 -8.85 -17.14
C PRO A 114 6.32 -9.54 -15.84
N GLU A 115 6.97 -10.62 -15.46
CA GLU A 115 6.68 -11.32 -14.21
C GLU A 115 7.04 -10.48 -12.97
N ALA A 116 8.16 -9.75 -13.02
CA ALA A 116 8.54 -8.84 -11.94
C ALA A 116 7.54 -7.69 -11.76
N LEU A 117 7.05 -7.11 -12.86
CA LEU A 117 5.99 -6.09 -12.83
C LEU A 117 4.67 -6.65 -12.31
N LYS A 118 4.29 -7.86 -12.73
CA LYS A 118 3.11 -8.54 -12.20
C LYS A 118 3.22 -8.79 -10.70
N LYS A 119 4.41 -9.12 -10.21
CA LYS A 119 4.68 -9.30 -8.78
C LYS A 119 4.46 -8.01 -7.99
N ALA A 120 4.84 -6.86 -8.56
CA ALA A 120 4.55 -5.56 -7.95
C ALA A 120 3.04 -5.28 -7.85
N ASP A 121 2.27 -5.63 -8.89
CA ASP A 121 0.81 -5.52 -8.87
C ASP A 121 0.17 -6.45 -7.84
N GLU A 122 0.67 -7.70 -7.72
CA GLU A 122 0.21 -8.66 -6.70
C GLU A 122 0.43 -8.14 -5.29
N VAL A 123 1.57 -7.51 -5.00
CA VAL A 123 1.86 -6.96 -3.67
C VAL A 123 0.99 -5.75 -3.36
N LEU A 124 0.71 -4.88 -4.35
CA LEU A 124 -0.26 -3.80 -4.18
C LEU A 124 -1.65 -4.35 -3.85
N GLN A 125 -2.09 -5.36 -4.59
CA GLN A 125 -3.37 -6.03 -4.34
C GLN A 125 -3.43 -6.63 -2.93
N GLN A 126 -2.39 -7.36 -2.52
CA GLN A 126 -2.29 -7.94 -1.17
C GLN A 126 -2.34 -6.86 -0.09
N GLY A 127 -1.68 -5.71 -0.32
CA GLY A 127 -1.70 -4.57 0.61
C GLY A 127 -3.11 -4.01 0.82
N VAL A 128 -3.87 -3.82 -0.25
CA VAL A 128 -5.28 -3.38 -0.18
C VAL A 128 -6.14 -4.44 0.45
N GLN A 129 -6.03 -5.69 -0.03
CA GLN A 129 -6.86 -6.81 0.42
C GLN A 129 -6.64 -7.12 1.89
N GLY A 130 -5.39 -7.13 2.37
CA GLY A 130 -5.07 -7.39 3.77
C GLY A 130 -5.78 -6.44 4.74
N ILE A 131 -5.90 -5.15 4.37
CA ILE A 131 -6.62 -4.17 5.18
C ILE A 131 -8.15 -4.34 5.02
N THR A 132 -8.60 -4.60 3.79
CA THR A 132 -10.03 -4.75 3.50
C THR A 132 -10.62 -6.00 4.14
N ASP A 133 -9.87 -7.09 4.17
CA ASP A 133 -10.29 -8.36 4.78
C ASP A 133 -10.49 -8.23 6.29
N LEU A 134 -9.70 -7.37 6.97
CA LEU A 134 -9.89 -7.09 8.40
C LEU A 134 -11.27 -6.51 8.72
N ILE A 135 -11.85 -5.76 7.78
CA ILE A 135 -13.13 -5.06 7.95
C ILE A 135 -14.29 -5.93 7.47
N ASN A 136 -14.10 -6.62 6.35
CA ASN A 136 -15.19 -7.27 5.62
C ASN A 136 -15.32 -8.78 5.91
N THR A 137 -14.25 -9.42 6.37
CA THR A 137 -14.26 -10.88 6.57
C THR A 137 -14.55 -11.20 8.04
N PRO A 138 -15.65 -11.93 8.34
CA PRO A 138 -15.91 -12.38 9.69
C PRO A 138 -14.77 -13.26 10.22
N ALA A 139 -14.23 -12.91 11.36
CA ALA A 139 -13.16 -13.64 12.02
C ALA A 139 -13.58 -14.06 13.44
N LEU A 140 -12.78 -14.91 14.10
CA LEU A 140 -13.00 -15.27 15.53
C LEU A 140 -12.86 -14.04 16.44
N ILE A 141 -11.94 -13.15 16.10
CA ILE A 141 -11.77 -11.84 16.72
C ILE A 141 -11.99 -10.81 15.61
N ASN A 142 -13.11 -10.11 15.68
CA ASN A 142 -13.44 -9.10 14.67
C ASN A 142 -12.86 -7.75 15.08
N LEU A 143 -12.21 -7.09 14.14
CA LEU A 143 -11.88 -5.66 14.22
C LEU A 143 -13.04 -4.88 13.59
N ASP A 144 -13.51 -3.87 14.27
CA ASP A 144 -14.46 -2.95 13.67
C ASP A 144 -13.73 -1.83 12.90
N PHE A 145 -14.48 -1.08 12.10
CA PHE A 145 -13.92 0.03 11.33
C PHE A 145 -13.29 1.11 12.22
N ALA A 146 -13.81 1.31 13.44
CA ALA A 146 -13.29 2.29 14.39
C ALA A 146 -11.89 1.92 14.89
N ASP A 147 -11.60 0.62 15.06
CA ASP A 147 -10.28 0.12 15.43
C ASP A 147 -9.28 0.41 14.31
N VAL A 148 -9.66 0.15 13.05
CA VAL A 148 -8.82 0.44 11.89
C VAL A 148 -8.54 1.94 11.77
N VAL A 149 -9.55 2.79 11.97
CA VAL A 149 -9.39 4.24 11.99
C VAL A 149 -8.38 4.66 13.06
N THR A 150 -8.48 4.11 14.27
CA THR A 150 -7.59 4.43 15.40
C THR A 150 -6.13 4.14 15.08
N VAL A 151 -5.86 3.04 14.39
CA VAL A 151 -4.50 2.61 14.04
C VAL A 151 -3.96 3.32 12.80
N MET A 152 -4.82 3.76 11.87
CA MET A 152 -4.38 4.28 10.57
C MET A 152 -4.52 5.79 10.39
N LYS A 153 -5.40 6.46 11.14
CA LYS A 153 -5.64 7.89 10.97
C LYS A 153 -4.44 8.72 11.44
N ASP A 154 -3.92 9.58 10.54
CA ASP A 154 -2.80 10.50 10.78
C ASP A 154 -1.51 9.81 11.30
N LYS A 155 -1.23 8.58 10.85
CA LYS A 155 -0.05 7.80 11.28
C LYS A 155 1.17 7.97 10.37
N GLY A 156 0.99 8.52 9.19
CA GLY A 156 2.09 8.77 8.25
C GLY A 156 2.55 7.51 7.53
N ILE A 157 3.84 7.18 7.61
CA ILE A 157 4.39 6.01 6.90
C ILE A 157 4.10 4.74 7.69
N ALA A 158 3.55 3.74 7.00
CA ALA A 158 3.36 2.39 7.49
C ALA A 158 4.08 1.35 6.62
N HIS A 159 4.31 0.19 7.20
CA HIS A 159 4.92 -0.94 6.53
C HIS A 159 3.96 -2.11 6.50
N ILE A 160 4.07 -2.97 5.48
CA ILE A 160 3.33 -4.21 5.38
C ILE A 160 4.32 -5.36 5.26
N GLY A 161 4.09 -6.40 6.04
CA GLY A 161 4.81 -7.66 5.94
C GLY A 161 3.82 -8.80 5.77
N ILE A 162 4.14 -9.75 4.91
CA ILE A 162 3.32 -10.92 4.65
C ILE A 162 4.18 -12.15 4.88
N GLY A 163 3.64 -13.13 5.60
CA GLY A 163 4.33 -14.38 5.86
C GLY A 163 3.39 -15.57 5.75
N GLU A 164 3.90 -16.67 5.26
CA GLU A 164 3.20 -17.94 5.15
C GLU A 164 3.99 -19.03 5.89
N GLY A 165 3.30 -19.80 6.69
CA GLY A 165 3.89 -20.93 7.42
C GLY A 165 3.17 -22.25 7.15
N LYS A 166 3.90 -23.36 7.27
CA LYS A 166 3.39 -24.72 7.11
C LYS A 166 4.01 -25.63 8.16
N GLY A 167 3.28 -26.65 8.58
CA GLY A 167 3.75 -27.61 9.58
C GLY A 167 3.45 -27.16 11.02
N ASP A 168 4.21 -27.69 11.99
CA ASP A 168 3.93 -27.54 13.41
C ASP A 168 4.27 -26.14 13.97
N GLU A 169 5.24 -25.45 13.38
CA GLU A 169 5.64 -24.06 13.76
C GLU A 169 5.12 -23.02 12.78
N LYS A 170 4.04 -23.32 12.05
CA LYS A 170 3.54 -22.48 10.94
C LYS A 170 3.29 -21.03 11.31
N CYS A 171 2.76 -20.74 12.50
CA CYS A 171 2.49 -19.38 12.95
C CYS A 171 3.78 -18.61 13.23
N ILE A 172 4.72 -19.22 13.97
CA ILE A 172 6.03 -18.63 14.25
C ILE A 172 6.80 -18.35 12.97
N ASP A 173 6.80 -19.31 12.03
CA ASP A 173 7.47 -19.15 10.73
C ASP A 173 6.82 -18.05 9.88
N ALA A 174 5.49 -17.98 9.85
CA ALA A 174 4.76 -16.92 9.15
C ALA A 174 5.09 -15.53 9.74
N VAL A 175 5.06 -15.39 11.06
CA VAL A 175 5.39 -14.12 11.74
C VAL A 175 6.85 -13.74 11.47
N LYS A 176 7.80 -14.65 11.63
CA LYS A 176 9.21 -14.40 11.31
C LYS A 176 9.38 -13.93 9.87
N GLN A 177 8.71 -14.59 8.92
CA GLN A 177 8.74 -14.21 7.51
C GLN A 177 8.13 -12.82 7.28
N ALA A 178 7.02 -12.49 7.93
CA ALA A 178 6.37 -11.19 7.82
C ALA A 178 7.27 -10.05 8.34
N ILE A 179 7.84 -10.20 9.55
CA ILE A 179 8.67 -9.15 10.17
C ILE A 179 10.07 -9.02 9.56
N THR A 180 10.55 -10.06 8.88
CA THR A 180 11.83 -10.04 8.13
C THR A 180 11.63 -9.85 6.63
N SER A 181 10.40 -9.54 6.21
CA SER A 181 10.07 -9.37 4.80
C SER A 181 11.01 -8.36 4.12
N PRO A 182 11.62 -8.71 2.99
CA PRO A 182 12.45 -7.77 2.24
C PRO A 182 11.65 -6.57 1.71
N LEU A 183 10.31 -6.62 1.72
CA LEU A 183 9.43 -5.51 1.34
C LEU A 183 9.47 -4.36 2.35
N LEU A 184 9.90 -4.62 3.58
CA LEU A 184 10.11 -3.58 4.58
C LEU A 184 11.34 -2.74 4.20
N GLU A 185 11.19 -1.43 4.08
CA GLU A 185 12.33 -0.53 3.85
C GLU A 185 13.15 -0.30 5.12
N THR A 186 12.50 -0.45 6.26
CA THR A 186 13.08 -0.23 7.59
C THR A 186 12.73 -1.39 8.52
N SER A 187 13.42 -1.48 9.64
CA SER A 187 13.04 -2.38 10.74
C SER A 187 11.68 -1.98 11.32
N ILE A 188 10.96 -2.95 11.87
CA ILE A 188 9.74 -2.72 12.65
C ILE A 188 10.04 -2.12 14.03
N ASP A 189 11.33 -1.97 14.38
CA ASP A 189 11.75 -1.40 15.65
C ASP A 189 11.22 0.03 15.79
N GLY A 190 10.55 0.30 16.91
CA GLY A 190 9.94 1.60 17.17
C GLY A 190 8.54 1.79 16.58
N ALA A 191 7.93 0.73 16.01
CA ALA A 191 6.53 0.76 15.62
C ALA A 191 5.64 1.03 16.82
N THR A 192 4.75 2.02 16.72
CA THR A 192 3.84 2.42 17.79
C THR A 192 2.47 1.75 17.70
N HIS A 193 2.11 1.32 16.50
CA HIS A 193 0.83 0.66 16.23
C HIS A 193 1.09 -0.50 15.26
N VAL A 194 0.47 -1.63 15.54
CA VAL A 194 0.58 -2.85 14.71
C VAL A 194 -0.81 -3.43 14.53
N ILE A 195 -1.13 -3.82 13.32
CA ILE A 195 -2.30 -4.64 13.00
C ILE A 195 -1.78 -6.00 12.54
N ILE A 196 -2.28 -7.06 13.16
CA ILE A 196 -1.91 -8.42 12.82
C ILE A 196 -3.17 -9.14 12.34
N ASN A 197 -3.10 -9.70 11.15
CA ASN A 197 -4.11 -10.58 10.59
C ASN A 197 -3.54 -12.00 10.49
N VAL A 198 -4.16 -12.93 11.17
CA VAL A 198 -3.80 -14.34 11.12
C VAL A 198 -4.97 -15.12 10.51
N SER A 199 -4.75 -15.75 9.38
CA SER A 199 -5.75 -16.53 8.64
C SER A 199 -5.27 -17.95 8.39
N GLY A 200 -6.18 -18.91 8.52
CA GLY A 200 -5.89 -20.33 8.30
C GLY A 200 -6.38 -21.22 9.45
N GLU A 201 -6.01 -22.49 9.39
CA GLU A 201 -6.27 -23.43 10.47
C GLU A 201 -5.21 -23.25 11.57
N VAL A 202 -5.52 -22.41 12.55
CA VAL A 202 -4.61 -22.05 13.66
C VAL A 202 -5.24 -22.46 14.99
N SER A 203 -4.49 -23.19 15.81
CA SER A 203 -4.90 -23.51 17.19
C SER A 203 -4.65 -22.32 18.11
N LEU A 204 -5.33 -22.28 19.26
CA LEU A 204 -5.13 -21.25 20.28
C LEU A 204 -3.69 -21.18 20.80
N ILE A 205 -3.01 -22.33 20.87
CA ILE A 205 -1.62 -22.40 21.34
C ILE A 205 -0.70 -21.75 20.29
N GLU A 206 -0.83 -22.14 19.02
CA GLU A 206 -0.05 -21.59 17.92
C GLU A 206 -0.26 -20.08 17.77
N ALA A 207 -1.49 -19.61 17.93
CA ALA A 207 -1.78 -18.17 17.87
C ALA A 207 -1.17 -17.37 19.06
N ASN A 208 -1.00 -18.00 20.20
CA ASN A 208 -0.41 -17.36 21.38
C ASN A 208 1.13 -17.38 21.36
N GLU A 209 1.74 -18.27 20.59
CA GLU A 209 3.19 -18.39 20.42
C GLU A 209 3.75 -17.47 19.34
N ALA A 210 2.91 -16.99 18.41
CA ALA A 210 3.25 -16.10 17.31
C ALA A 210 3.28 -14.63 17.74
#